data_6e009d6de015f04f6e7a0d5d6eaab88a
#
_entry.id   6e009d6de015f04f6e7a0d5d6eaab88a
#
_cell.length_a   1.000
_cell.length_b   1.000
_cell.length_c   1.000
_cell.angle_alpha   90.00
_cell.angle_beta   90.00
_cell.angle_gamma   90.00
#
_symmetry.space_group_name_H-M   'P 1'
#
loop_
_entity.id
_entity.type
_entity.pdbx_description
1 polymer ?
#
loop_
_entity_poly.entity_id
_entity_poly.type
_entity_poly.pdbx_seq_one_letter_code
_entity_poly.pdbx_strand_id
1 'polypeptide(L)'
;QRQMCIRDSKMVAALRRLGFDKVFDTDFAADLTIMEEAHEFLDRVQNGGKLPLITSCSPGWIKYCEHYFPDMTENLSSCKSPQQMFGATLKTYFAEKMGIDPKKIVSVSVMPCTAKKFEIGRDDEDAAGVPDVDIAITTRELARMIKKVGLMFNELPDEQFDNPMGESTGAAVIFGATGGVMEAALRTAVETLTGEELKNVEFQEVRGTE
;
A
#
# COMPACT_ATOMS: atom_id res chain seq x y z
N GLN A 1 -10.84 12.39 3.67
CA GLN A 1 -10.29 12.02 2.36
C GLN A 1 -10.17 13.22 1.43
N ARG A 2 -11.24 13.99 1.18
CA ARG A 2 -11.19 15.18 0.31
C ARG A 2 -10.21 16.27 0.80
N GLN A 3 -9.92 16.32 2.11
CA GLN A 3 -8.89 17.19 2.67
C GLN A 3 -7.47 16.62 2.51
N MET A 4 -7.31 15.33 2.29
CA MET A 4 -6.01 14.73 1.99
C MET A 4 -5.55 15.13 0.59
N CYS A 5 -6.38 15.00 -0.43
CA CYS A 5 -6.02 15.35 -1.81
C CYS A 5 -5.51 16.81 -1.98
N ILE A 6 -6.11 17.78 -1.28
CA ILE A 6 -5.67 19.18 -1.34
C ILE A 6 -4.32 19.40 -0.61
N ARG A 7 -3.97 18.55 0.35
CA ARG A 7 -2.71 18.61 1.09
C ARG A 7 -1.60 17.79 0.45
N ASP A 8 -1.98 16.79 -0.32
CA ASP A 8 -1.03 15.87 -0.96
C ASP A 8 -0.16 16.62 -1.98
N SER A 9 -0.72 17.55 -2.73
CA SER A 9 0.02 18.41 -3.66
C SER A 9 1.13 19.22 -2.99
N LYS A 10 0.85 19.80 -1.81
CA LYS A 10 1.86 20.52 -1.00
C LYS A 10 2.84 19.57 -0.32
N MET A 11 2.41 18.35 0.00
CA MET A 11 3.26 17.28 0.52
C MET A 11 4.31 16.88 -0.52
N VAL A 12 3.92 16.72 -1.78
CA VAL A 12 4.83 16.43 -2.89
C VAL A 12 5.91 17.52 -2.99
N ALA A 13 5.49 18.79 -2.99
CA ALA A 13 6.42 19.92 -3.00
C ALA A 13 7.37 19.91 -1.79
N ALA A 14 6.86 19.60 -0.60
CA ALA A 14 7.67 19.51 0.62
C ALA A 14 8.73 18.40 0.52
N LEU A 15 8.35 17.23 0.04
CA LEU A 15 9.26 16.09 -0.14
C LEU A 15 10.37 16.44 -1.13
N ARG A 16 10.04 17.04 -2.27
CA ARG A 16 11.06 17.49 -3.24
C ARG A 16 12.00 18.53 -2.65
N ARG A 17 11.50 19.46 -1.83
CA ARG A 17 12.33 20.44 -1.11
C ARG A 17 13.21 19.81 -0.03
N LEU A 18 12.81 18.66 0.50
CA LEU A 18 13.65 17.84 1.39
C LEU A 18 14.72 17.05 0.67
N GLY A 19 14.73 17.03 -0.67
CA GLY A 19 15.76 16.40 -1.50
C GLY A 19 15.39 15.02 -2.05
N PHE A 20 14.13 14.66 -2.04
CA PHE A 20 13.68 13.43 -2.72
C PHE A 20 13.65 13.65 -4.24
N ASP A 21 14.31 12.78 -4.99
CA ASP A 21 14.39 12.86 -6.45
C ASP A 21 13.04 12.55 -7.12
N LYS A 22 12.28 11.63 -6.54
CA LYS A 22 10.97 11.18 -7.00
C LYS A 22 9.99 11.06 -5.85
N VAL A 23 8.75 11.40 -6.09
CA VAL A 23 7.66 11.31 -5.12
C VAL A 23 6.47 10.63 -5.79
N PHE A 24 6.13 9.45 -5.32
CA PHE A 24 5.09 8.60 -5.88
C PHE A 24 3.91 8.47 -4.92
N ASP A 25 2.73 8.20 -5.48
CA ASP A 25 1.53 7.90 -4.71
C ASP A 25 1.45 6.40 -4.39
N THR A 26 1.20 6.07 -3.13
CA THR A 26 1.01 4.69 -2.69
C THR A 26 -0.30 4.08 -3.22
N ASP A 27 -1.26 4.89 -3.64
CA ASP A 27 -2.53 4.42 -4.21
C ASP A 27 -2.32 3.54 -5.44
N PHE A 28 -1.27 3.80 -6.23
CA PHE A 28 -0.87 2.90 -7.32
C PHE A 28 -0.60 1.47 -6.83
N ALA A 29 0.13 1.32 -5.73
CA ALA A 29 0.44 0.00 -5.18
C ALA A 29 -0.75 -0.61 -4.45
N ALA A 30 -1.67 0.21 -3.95
CA ALA A 30 -2.92 -0.28 -3.40
C ALA A 30 -3.79 -0.92 -4.48
N ASP A 31 -3.90 -0.31 -5.66
CA ASP A 31 -4.58 -0.90 -6.81
C ASP A 31 -3.92 -2.23 -7.23
N LEU A 32 -2.59 -2.27 -7.30
CA LEU A 32 -1.85 -3.49 -7.63
C LEU A 32 -2.11 -4.59 -6.58
N THR A 33 -2.10 -4.24 -5.30
CA THR A 33 -2.41 -5.19 -4.22
C THR A 33 -3.82 -5.77 -4.35
N ILE A 34 -4.81 -4.95 -4.70
CA ILE A 34 -6.18 -5.41 -4.92
C ILE A 34 -6.27 -6.40 -6.07
N MET A 35 -5.59 -6.14 -7.16
CA MET A 35 -5.58 -7.06 -8.31
C MET A 35 -4.98 -8.42 -7.91
N GLU A 36 -3.86 -8.42 -7.21
CA GLU A 36 -3.21 -9.64 -6.77
C GLU A 36 -4.02 -10.40 -5.72
N GLU A 37 -4.57 -9.71 -4.70
CA GLU A 37 -5.41 -10.35 -3.68
C GLU A 37 -6.73 -10.89 -4.27
N ALA A 38 -7.33 -10.20 -5.23
CA ALA A 38 -8.52 -10.70 -5.92
C ALA A 38 -8.22 -11.97 -6.73
N HIS A 39 -7.08 -12.01 -7.42
CA HIS A 39 -6.64 -13.22 -8.13
C HIS A 39 -6.34 -14.37 -7.16
N GLU A 40 -5.63 -14.10 -6.07
CA GLU A 40 -5.39 -15.11 -5.03
C GLU A 40 -6.70 -15.65 -4.45
N PHE A 41 -7.67 -14.76 -4.18
CA PHE A 41 -8.98 -15.18 -3.69
C PHE A 41 -9.70 -16.09 -4.68
N LEU A 42 -9.72 -15.72 -5.96
CA LEU A 42 -10.32 -16.53 -7.00
C LEU A 42 -9.63 -17.89 -7.17
N ASP A 43 -8.31 -17.91 -7.12
CA ASP A 43 -7.53 -19.15 -7.17
C ASP A 43 -7.87 -20.08 -6.00
N ARG A 44 -7.92 -19.54 -4.78
CA ARG A 44 -8.31 -20.31 -3.58
C ARG A 44 -9.72 -20.87 -3.66
N VAL A 45 -10.66 -20.11 -4.21
CA VAL A 45 -12.06 -20.55 -4.39
C VAL A 45 -12.15 -21.66 -5.45
N GLN A 46 -11.46 -21.50 -6.57
CA GLN A 46 -11.54 -22.42 -7.70
C GLN A 46 -10.73 -23.70 -7.50
N ASN A 47 -9.58 -23.62 -6.88
CA ASN A 47 -8.61 -24.71 -6.75
C ASN A 47 -8.54 -25.30 -5.33
N GLY A 48 -9.43 -24.90 -4.42
CA GLY A 48 -9.56 -25.51 -3.10
C GLY A 48 -8.53 -25.02 -2.08
N GLY A 49 -8.12 -23.77 -2.16
CA GLY A 49 -7.23 -23.14 -1.19
C GLY A 49 -7.90 -22.85 0.17
N LYS A 50 -7.09 -22.41 1.14
CA LYS A 50 -7.57 -22.14 2.50
C LYS A 50 -8.48 -20.92 2.54
N LEU A 51 -9.68 -21.09 3.08
CA LEU A 51 -10.68 -20.03 3.28
C LEU A 51 -11.09 -19.97 4.77
N PRO A 52 -11.51 -18.79 5.28
CA PRO A 52 -11.55 -17.50 4.57
C PRO A 52 -10.17 -16.96 4.24
N LEU A 53 -10.05 -16.20 3.15
CA LEU A 53 -8.86 -15.41 2.87
C LEU A 53 -8.90 -14.15 3.75
N ILE A 54 -7.81 -13.88 4.45
CA ILE A 54 -7.67 -12.70 5.32
C ILE A 54 -6.53 -11.83 4.78
N THR A 55 -6.83 -10.55 4.54
CA THR A 55 -5.82 -9.62 4.01
C THR A 55 -4.64 -9.44 4.97
N SER A 56 -3.43 -9.27 4.42
CA SER A 56 -2.17 -9.24 5.16
C SER A 56 -1.48 -7.87 5.15
N CYS A 57 -2.15 -6.82 4.69
CA CYS A 57 -1.54 -5.50 4.56
C CYS A 57 -1.27 -4.76 5.90
N SER A 58 -1.79 -5.28 7.03
CA SER A 58 -1.56 -4.71 8.37
C SER A 58 -0.52 -5.52 9.14
N PRO A 59 0.72 -5.02 9.30
CA PRO A 59 1.77 -5.76 10.01
C PRO A 59 1.48 -5.96 11.50
N GLY A 60 0.65 -5.10 12.09
CA GLY A 60 0.19 -5.28 13.46
C GLY A 60 -0.75 -6.48 13.59
N TRP A 61 -1.65 -6.67 12.61
CA TRP A 61 -2.52 -7.83 12.53
C TRP A 61 -1.73 -9.12 12.29
N ILE A 62 -0.81 -9.10 11.33
CA ILE A 62 0.04 -10.28 11.04
C ILE A 62 0.78 -10.71 12.31
N LYS A 63 1.44 -9.78 12.98
CA LYS A 63 2.18 -10.07 14.22
C LYS A 63 1.27 -10.65 15.31
N TYR A 64 0.07 -10.12 15.45
CA TYR A 64 -0.92 -10.62 16.38
C TYR A 64 -1.37 -12.04 16.00
N CYS A 65 -1.67 -12.29 14.73
CA CYS A 65 -2.06 -13.59 14.22
C CYS A 65 -0.96 -14.64 14.46
N GLU A 66 0.28 -14.33 14.11
CA GLU A 66 1.44 -15.22 14.34
C GLU A 66 1.61 -15.64 15.80
N HIS A 67 1.32 -14.74 16.75
CA HIS A 67 1.49 -15.01 18.18
C HIS A 67 0.30 -15.73 18.83
N TYR A 68 -0.91 -15.35 18.46
CA TYR A 68 -2.11 -15.81 19.17
C TYR A 68 -2.96 -16.80 18.35
N PHE A 69 -2.80 -16.79 17.04
CA PHE A 69 -3.57 -17.63 16.12
C PHE A 69 -2.68 -18.25 15.03
N PRO A 70 -1.60 -18.97 15.41
CA PRO A 70 -0.65 -19.52 14.42
C PRO A 70 -1.33 -20.45 13.42
N ASP A 71 -2.39 -21.16 13.80
CA ASP A 71 -3.14 -22.04 12.91
C ASP A 71 -3.92 -21.28 11.82
N MET A 72 -4.06 -19.98 11.95
CA MET A 72 -4.73 -19.12 10.95
C MET A 72 -3.74 -18.44 9.99
N THR A 73 -2.45 -18.67 10.12
CA THR A 73 -1.45 -18.06 9.24
C THR A 73 -1.64 -18.47 7.78
N GLU A 74 -2.09 -19.69 7.52
CA GLU A 74 -2.42 -20.14 6.16
C GLU A 74 -3.65 -19.43 5.54
N ASN A 75 -4.46 -18.78 6.36
CA ASN A 75 -5.60 -17.99 5.90
C ASN A 75 -5.17 -16.57 5.45
N LEU A 76 -3.99 -16.10 5.87
CA LEU A 76 -3.48 -14.80 5.45
C LEU A 76 -3.21 -14.80 3.94
N SER A 77 -3.45 -13.66 3.31
CA SER A 77 -3.02 -13.43 1.93
C SER A 77 -1.50 -13.53 1.82
N SER A 78 -1.02 -14.12 0.75
CA SER A 78 0.40 -14.17 0.40
C SER A 78 0.90 -12.85 -0.22
N CYS A 79 0.01 -11.92 -0.52
CA CYS A 79 0.35 -10.65 -1.14
C CYS A 79 1.10 -9.74 -0.16
N LYS A 80 2.12 -9.07 -0.68
CA LYS A 80 2.79 -7.98 0.02
C LYS A 80 1.82 -6.83 0.29
N SER A 81 2.06 -6.08 1.36
CA SER A 81 1.30 -4.84 1.58
C SER A 81 1.56 -3.81 0.47
N PRO A 82 0.66 -2.81 0.26
CA PRO A 82 0.91 -1.75 -0.72
C PRO A 82 2.27 -1.06 -0.56
N GLN A 83 2.75 -0.88 0.67
CA GLN A 83 4.08 -0.34 0.94
C GLN A 83 5.18 -1.21 0.32
N GLN A 84 5.16 -2.49 0.59
CA GLN A 84 6.19 -3.43 0.13
C GLN A 84 6.02 -3.75 -1.35
N MET A 85 4.79 -3.87 -1.81
CA MET A 85 4.51 -4.09 -3.23
C MET A 85 5.02 -2.92 -4.09
N PHE A 86 4.86 -1.67 -3.61
CA PHE A 86 5.45 -0.52 -4.28
C PHE A 86 6.97 -0.60 -4.31
N GLY A 87 7.59 -0.88 -3.17
CA GLY A 87 9.05 -1.02 -3.06
C GLY A 87 9.60 -2.11 -3.97
N ALA A 88 8.97 -3.28 -3.97
CA ALA A 88 9.31 -4.39 -4.85
C ALA A 88 9.22 -3.97 -6.33
N THR A 89 8.11 -3.37 -6.74
CA THR A 89 7.91 -2.92 -8.12
C THR A 89 8.90 -1.80 -8.51
N LEU A 90 9.20 -0.90 -7.58
CA LEU A 90 10.18 0.17 -7.78
C LEU A 90 11.58 -0.38 -8.03
N LYS A 91 12.02 -1.37 -7.24
CA LYS A 91 13.37 -1.93 -7.35
C LYS A 91 13.51 -3.06 -8.37
N THR A 92 12.42 -3.57 -8.91
CA THR A 92 12.42 -4.55 -10.01
C THR A 92 12.07 -3.86 -11.33
N TYR A 93 10.79 -3.75 -11.65
CA TYR A 93 10.29 -3.28 -12.94
C TYR A 93 10.71 -1.84 -13.28
N PHE A 94 10.51 -0.90 -12.34
CA PHE A 94 10.86 0.50 -12.59
C PHE A 94 12.37 0.67 -12.74
N ALA A 95 13.17 0.02 -11.90
CA ALA A 95 14.62 0.03 -11.98
C ALA A 95 15.12 -0.49 -13.33
N GLU A 96 14.57 -1.62 -13.82
CA GLU A 96 14.89 -2.19 -15.13
C GLU A 96 14.50 -1.23 -16.25
N LYS A 97 13.28 -0.71 -16.24
CA LYS A 97 12.77 0.23 -17.25
C LYS A 97 13.59 1.50 -17.35
N MET A 98 14.10 1.99 -16.22
CA MET A 98 14.94 3.20 -16.18
C MET A 98 16.43 2.92 -16.34
N GLY A 99 16.85 1.66 -16.39
CA GLY A 99 18.26 1.27 -16.45
C GLY A 99 19.04 1.63 -15.18
N ILE A 100 18.39 1.60 -14.02
CA ILE A 100 18.98 1.95 -12.73
C ILE A 100 19.26 0.66 -11.95
N ASP A 101 20.46 0.54 -11.37
CA ASP A 101 20.79 -0.54 -10.46
C ASP A 101 19.89 -0.43 -9.19
N PRO A 102 19.12 -1.47 -8.84
CA PRO A 102 18.26 -1.47 -7.64
C PRO A 102 18.99 -1.05 -6.35
N LYS A 103 20.28 -1.37 -6.22
CA LYS A 103 21.14 -0.99 -5.09
C LYS A 103 21.36 0.51 -4.95
N LYS A 104 21.11 1.28 -6.03
CA LYS A 104 21.23 2.75 -6.03
C LYS A 104 19.92 3.46 -5.71
N ILE A 105 18.82 2.70 -5.61
CA ILE A 105 17.51 3.25 -5.25
C ILE A 105 17.35 3.16 -3.75
N VAL A 106 17.16 4.30 -3.09
CA VAL A 106 16.75 4.37 -1.70
C VAL A 106 15.26 4.65 -1.63
N SER A 107 14.49 3.64 -1.29
CA SER A 107 13.04 3.71 -1.14
C SER A 107 12.67 4.15 0.27
N VAL A 108 11.95 5.26 0.37
CA VAL A 108 11.49 5.81 1.66
C VAL A 108 9.96 5.84 1.66
N SER A 109 9.34 5.10 2.56
CA SER A 109 7.89 5.13 2.73
C SER A 109 7.48 6.13 3.82
N VAL A 110 6.38 6.84 3.56
CA VAL A 110 5.74 7.75 4.53
C VAL A 110 4.36 7.20 4.86
N MET A 111 4.22 6.64 6.05
CA MET A 111 3.01 5.94 6.47
C MET A 111 2.45 6.48 7.79
N PRO A 112 1.14 6.44 8.02
CA PRO A 112 0.56 6.87 9.29
C PRO A 112 0.78 5.88 10.44
N CYS A 113 1.30 4.70 10.15
CA CYS A 113 1.40 3.56 11.05
C CYS A 113 2.86 3.26 11.45
N THR A 114 3.15 3.13 12.74
CA THR A 114 4.49 2.77 13.23
C THR A 114 4.83 1.30 12.95
N ALA A 115 3.83 0.42 12.82
CA ALA A 115 4.04 -0.99 12.51
C ALA A 115 4.67 -1.19 11.11
N LYS A 116 4.52 -0.22 10.21
CA LYS A 116 5.19 -0.22 8.90
C LYS A 116 6.72 -0.14 9.00
N LYS A 117 7.26 0.38 10.09
CA LYS A 117 8.69 0.32 10.40
C LYS A 117 9.15 -1.09 10.76
N PHE A 118 8.29 -1.87 11.40
CA PHE A 118 8.56 -3.28 11.68
C PHE A 118 8.47 -4.12 10.40
N GLU A 119 7.51 -3.82 9.54
CA GLU A 119 7.28 -4.56 8.29
C GLU A 119 8.51 -4.57 7.38
N ILE A 120 9.23 -3.44 7.23
CA ILE A 120 10.40 -3.37 6.35
C ILE A 120 11.60 -4.23 6.80
N GLY A 121 11.56 -4.74 8.02
CA GLY A 121 12.58 -5.64 8.57
C GLY A 121 12.15 -7.10 8.65
N ARG A 122 11.02 -7.47 8.03
CA ARG A 122 10.59 -8.87 7.94
C ARG A 122 11.38 -9.59 6.86
N ASP A 123 11.49 -10.91 7.03
CA ASP A 123 11.99 -11.78 5.99
C ASP A 123 11.08 -11.73 4.75
N ASP A 124 11.61 -12.03 3.58
CA ASP A 124 10.91 -12.04 2.28
C ASP A 124 10.50 -10.66 1.71
N GLU A 125 11.02 -9.56 2.27
CA GLU A 125 10.74 -8.21 1.77
C GLU A 125 11.93 -7.65 0.95
N ASP A 126 12.43 -8.48 0.01
CA ASP A 126 13.62 -8.22 -0.79
C ASP A 126 13.55 -8.74 -2.24
N ALA A 127 12.46 -8.45 -2.95
CA ALA A 127 12.17 -8.97 -4.28
C ALA A 127 13.29 -8.81 -5.33
N ALA A 128 14.10 -7.75 -5.22
CA ALA A 128 15.25 -7.49 -6.09
C ALA A 128 16.60 -7.96 -5.48
N GLY A 129 16.57 -8.79 -4.42
CA GLY A 129 17.77 -9.17 -3.66
C GLY A 129 18.35 -8.02 -2.82
N VAL A 130 17.57 -6.97 -2.60
CA VAL A 130 17.82 -5.85 -1.70
C VAL A 130 16.48 -5.48 -1.04
N PRO A 131 16.45 -4.88 0.16
CA PRO A 131 15.21 -4.52 0.82
C PRO A 131 14.27 -3.74 -0.11
N ASP A 132 13.01 -4.12 -0.19
CA ASP A 132 12.00 -3.45 -1.03
C ASP A 132 11.84 -1.98 -0.59
N VAL A 133 11.78 -1.76 0.73
CA VAL A 133 11.74 -0.43 1.33
C VAL A 133 12.90 -0.29 2.30
N ASP A 134 13.73 0.72 2.11
CA ASP A 134 14.94 0.93 2.93
C ASP A 134 14.61 1.66 4.23
N ILE A 135 13.69 2.62 4.18
CA ILE A 135 13.35 3.49 5.32
C ILE A 135 11.82 3.68 5.37
N ALA A 136 11.26 3.51 6.57
CA ALA A 136 9.87 3.87 6.82
C ALA A 136 9.81 4.99 7.88
N ILE A 137 9.17 6.09 7.53
CA ILE A 137 8.90 7.21 8.44
C ILE A 137 7.39 7.41 8.60
N THR A 138 7.00 7.89 9.78
CA THR A 138 5.61 8.23 10.00
C THR A 138 5.29 9.62 9.45
N THR A 139 4.02 9.86 9.14
CA THR A 139 3.53 11.20 8.77
C THR A 139 3.86 12.25 9.83
N ARG A 140 3.89 11.87 11.11
CA ARG A 140 4.29 12.75 12.22
C ARG A 140 5.78 13.09 12.20
N GLU A 141 6.62 12.12 11.84
CA GLU A 141 8.06 12.35 11.69
C GLU A 141 8.34 13.25 10.51
N LEU A 142 7.69 13.02 9.36
CA LEU A 142 7.79 13.92 8.21
C LEU A 142 7.38 15.35 8.57
N ALA A 143 6.27 15.52 9.29
CA ALA A 143 5.85 16.85 9.75
C ALA A 143 6.90 17.54 10.64
N ARG A 144 7.60 16.77 11.50
CA ARG A 144 8.72 17.31 12.30
C ARG A 144 9.92 17.67 11.42
N MET A 145 10.25 16.86 10.41
CA MET A 145 11.32 17.15 9.46
C MET A 145 11.05 18.47 8.72
N ILE A 146 9.85 18.62 8.15
CA ILE A 146 9.42 19.83 7.46
C ILE A 146 9.59 21.07 8.36
N LYS A 147 9.11 20.99 9.61
CA LYS A 147 9.26 22.06 10.59
C LYS A 147 10.71 22.35 10.95
N LYS A 148 11.51 21.30 11.13
CA LYS A 148 12.92 21.44 11.54
C LYS A 148 13.78 22.12 10.48
N VAL A 149 13.51 21.91 9.20
CA VAL A 149 14.23 22.58 8.10
C VAL A 149 13.65 23.95 7.76
N GLY A 150 12.59 24.39 8.46
CA GLY A 150 12.02 25.73 8.27
C GLY A 150 11.15 25.88 7.03
N LEU A 151 10.66 24.81 6.44
CA LEU A 151 9.75 24.90 5.30
C LEU A 151 8.37 25.42 5.74
N MET A 152 7.95 26.51 5.10
CA MET A 152 6.62 27.10 5.29
C MET A 152 5.59 26.31 4.47
N PHE A 153 5.10 25.20 5.03
CA PHE A 153 4.27 24.23 4.33
C PHE A 153 3.05 24.84 3.60
N ASN A 154 2.39 25.81 4.24
CA ASN A 154 1.21 26.46 3.67
C ASN A 154 1.51 27.35 2.46
N GLU A 155 2.76 27.77 2.30
CA GLU A 155 3.23 28.64 1.21
C GLU A 155 3.80 27.84 0.04
N LEU A 156 3.92 26.52 0.17
CA LEU A 156 4.40 25.66 -0.90
C LEU A 156 3.39 25.63 -2.06
N PRO A 157 3.90 25.57 -3.30
CA PRO A 157 3.05 25.36 -4.46
C PRO A 157 2.41 23.97 -4.42
N ASP A 158 1.32 23.82 -5.16
CA ASP A 158 0.76 22.50 -5.44
C ASP A 158 1.57 21.82 -6.54
N GLU A 159 2.03 20.60 -6.30
CA GLU A 159 2.79 19.80 -7.26
C GLU A 159 2.14 18.40 -7.41
N GLN A 160 2.31 17.81 -8.59
CA GLN A 160 1.79 16.48 -8.88
C GLN A 160 2.80 15.40 -8.48
N PHE A 161 2.30 14.23 -8.12
CA PHE A 161 3.12 13.04 -7.97
C PHE A 161 3.84 12.70 -9.28
N ASP A 162 5.00 12.07 -9.16
CA ASP A 162 5.64 11.42 -10.31
C ASP A 162 4.81 10.18 -10.68
N ASN A 163 4.68 9.93 -11.98
CA ASN A 163 3.97 8.76 -12.47
C ASN A 163 4.98 7.63 -12.72
N PRO A 164 4.98 6.56 -11.90
CA PRO A 164 5.96 5.50 -12.07
C PRO A 164 5.64 4.58 -13.26
N MET A 165 4.38 4.21 -13.44
CA MET A 165 3.96 3.17 -14.38
C MET A 165 2.51 3.31 -14.88
N GLY A 166 1.80 4.32 -14.47
CA GLY A 166 0.40 4.56 -14.80
C GLY A 166 -0.31 5.35 -13.70
N GLU A 167 -1.55 5.72 -13.95
CA GLU A 167 -2.41 6.39 -12.98
C GLU A 167 -3.07 5.34 -12.07
N SER A 168 -3.29 5.69 -10.80
CA SER A 168 -4.07 4.88 -9.87
C SER A 168 -5.55 4.94 -10.24
N THR A 169 -6.31 3.91 -9.88
CA THR A 169 -7.75 3.84 -10.09
C THR A 169 -8.50 4.31 -8.84
N GLY A 170 -9.84 4.35 -8.93
CA GLY A 170 -10.68 4.64 -7.77
C GLY A 170 -10.70 3.55 -6.70
N ALA A 171 -10.20 2.34 -6.98
CA ALA A 171 -10.18 1.22 -6.05
C ALA A 171 -9.33 1.52 -4.80
N ALA A 172 -8.16 2.12 -4.99
CA ALA A 172 -7.29 2.53 -3.89
C ALA A 172 -7.96 3.51 -2.92
N VAL A 173 -8.81 4.38 -3.42
CA VAL A 173 -9.54 5.38 -2.60
C VAL A 173 -10.50 4.70 -1.62
N ILE A 174 -11.06 3.53 -1.97
CA ILE A 174 -11.97 2.75 -1.12
C ILE A 174 -11.25 2.24 0.13
N PHE A 175 -9.94 2.03 0.10
CA PHE A 175 -9.14 1.58 1.26
C PHE A 175 -9.29 2.49 2.48
N GLY A 176 -9.58 3.75 2.30
CA GLY A 176 -9.78 4.70 3.38
C GLY A 176 -11.07 4.47 4.20
N ALA A 177 -11.98 3.64 3.70
CA ALA A 177 -13.19 3.23 4.41
C ALA A 177 -12.97 1.93 5.19
N THR A 178 -13.75 1.71 6.25
CA THR A 178 -13.72 0.45 6.98
C THR A 178 -14.22 -0.68 6.07
N GLY A 179 -13.45 -1.76 5.98
CA GLY A 179 -13.73 -2.87 5.08
C GLY A 179 -13.42 -2.59 3.60
N GLY A 180 -12.83 -1.42 3.31
CA GLY A 180 -12.61 -0.98 1.93
C GLY A 180 -11.67 -1.88 1.13
N VAL A 181 -10.69 -2.51 1.75
CA VAL A 181 -9.82 -3.49 1.07
C VAL A 181 -10.65 -4.69 0.60
N MET A 182 -11.50 -5.25 1.48
CA MET A 182 -12.39 -6.36 1.15
C MET A 182 -13.38 -5.96 0.04
N GLU A 183 -14.00 -4.78 0.15
CA GLU A 183 -14.93 -4.27 -0.85
C GLU A 183 -14.26 -4.17 -2.22
N ALA A 184 -13.07 -3.56 -2.30
CA ALA A 184 -12.35 -3.40 -3.55
C ALA A 184 -11.96 -4.77 -4.15
N ALA A 185 -11.47 -5.70 -3.35
CA ALA A 185 -11.12 -7.05 -3.80
C ALA A 185 -12.34 -7.83 -4.32
N LEU A 186 -13.49 -7.74 -3.64
CA LEU A 186 -14.72 -8.41 -4.09
C LEU A 186 -15.27 -7.79 -5.38
N ARG A 187 -15.22 -6.47 -5.53
CA ARG A 187 -15.61 -5.80 -6.78
C ARG A 187 -14.75 -6.31 -7.95
N THR A 188 -13.45 -6.32 -7.77
CA THR A 188 -12.50 -6.81 -8.78
C THR A 188 -12.72 -8.29 -9.10
N ALA A 189 -12.94 -9.13 -8.08
CA ALA A 189 -13.21 -10.55 -8.28
C ALA A 189 -14.49 -10.80 -9.06
N VAL A 190 -15.59 -10.10 -8.72
CA VAL A 190 -16.87 -10.23 -9.44
C VAL A 190 -16.74 -9.76 -10.87
N GLU A 191 -16.13 -8.61 -11.11
CA GLU A 191 -15.91 -8.10 -12.46
C GLU A 191 -15.06 -9.06 -13.31
N THR A 192 -14.01 -9.64 -12.71
CA THR A 192 -13.17 -10.65 -13.38
C THR A 192 -13.95 -11.91 -13.76
N LEU A 193 -14.88 -12.36 -12.90
CA LEU A 193 -15.66 -13.57 -13.15
C LEU A 193 -16.84 -13.38 -14.11
N THR A 194 -17.51 -12.23 -14.02
CA THR A 194 -18.77 -12.00 -14.72
C THR A 194 -18.65 -11.08 -15.92
N GLY A 195 -17.59 -10.28 -15.99
CA GLY A 195 -17.44 -9.18 -16.94
C GLY A 195 -18.36 -8.01 -16.66
N GLU A 196 -19.04 -7.99 -15.51
CA GLU A 196 -20.00 -6.94 -15.12
C GLU A 196 -19.55 -6.23 -13.85
N GLU A 197 -19.66 -4.90 -13.82
CA GLU A 197 -19.37 -4.09 -12.65
C GLU A 197 -20.36 -4.35 -11.52
N LEU A 198 -19.88 -4.62 -10.31
CA LEU A 198 -20.68 -4.78 -9.11
C LEU A 198 -21.17 -3.40 -8.62
N LYS A 199 -22.39 -3.02 -8.97
CA LYS A 199 -22.94 -1.67 -8.71
C LYS A 199 -23.31 -1.41 -7.25
N ASN A 200 -23.86 -2.42 -6.56
CA ASN A 200 -24.32 -2.31 -5.17
C ASN A 200 -23.65 -3.39 -4.33
N VAL A 201 -22.89 -2.97 -3.33
CA VAL A 201 -22.31 -3.86 -2.33
C VAL A 201 -22.79 -3.38 -0.96
N GLU A 202 -23.65 -4.15 -0.35
CA GLU A 202 -24.09 -3.92 1.03
C GLU A 202 -23.35 -4.91 1.93
N PHE A 203 -22.50 -4.40 2.81
CA PHE A 203 -21.85 -5.19 3.85
C PHE A 203 -22.47 -4.87 5.20
N GLN A 204 -22.73 -5.92 5.97
CA GLN A 204 -23.11 -5.77 7.36
C GLN A 204 -21.85 -5.45 8.18
N GLU A 205 -21.86 -4.35 8.92
CA GLU A 205 -20.76 -4.03 9.83
C GLU A 205 -20.66 -5.09 10.94
N VAL A 206 -19.47 -5.65 11.09
CA VAL A 206 -19.12 -6.55 12.18
C VAL A 206 -18.21 -5.78 13.14
N ARG A 207 -18.83 -4.95 14.00
CA ARG A 207 -18.10 -4.16 14.99
C ARG A 207 -18.76 -4.28 16.35
N GLY A 208 -17.93 -4.36 17.37
CA GLY A 208 -18.36 -4.38 18.76
C GLY A 208 -18.52 -5.78 19.34
N THR A 209 -18.91 -5.82 20.61
CA THR A 209 -19.10 -7.01 21.43
C THR A 209 -20.58 -7.22 21.77
N GLU A 210 -21.50 -6.75 20.95
CA GLU A 210 -22.92 -7.05 21.10
C GLU A 210 -23.29 -8.35 20.43
#